data_2cee59041698c5f0441e18fefe65877a
#
_entry.id   2cee59041698c5f0441e18fefe65877a
#
_cell.length_a   1.000
_cell.length_b   1.000
_cell.length_c   1.000
_cell.angle_alpha   90.00
_cell.angle_beta   90.00
_cell.angle_gamma   90.00
#
_symmetry.space_group_name_H-M   'P 1'
#
loop_
_entity.id
_entity.type
_entity.pdbx_description
1 polymer ?
#
loop_
_entity_poly.entity_id
_entity_poly.type
_entity_poly.pdbx_seq_one_letter_code
_entity_poly.pdbx_strand_id
1 'polypeptide(L)'
;MNKESASITNLHNQLSRMNYAEAMAALEQDGLDLRYIQEQTPEVCLVAVSQNGEALQYVQKQTPELCLAAVQKNGCALRYFRERTPAICLTAVKQDGYALQYVREQTPEICLAAVRQNGCALKYVRDDLIDQVKKGV
;
A
#
# COMPACT_ATOMS: atom_id res chain seq x y z
N MET A 1 -32.44 -11.83 7.44
CA MET A 1 -31.05 -11.50 7.74
C MET A 1 -30.11 -12.52 7.13
N ASN A 2 -29.16 -12.07 6.35
CA ASN A 2 -28.18 -12.95 5.71
C ASN A 2 -27.16 -13.44 6.76
N LYS A 3 -26.82 -14.73 6.74
CA LYS A 3 -25.83 -15.31 7.66
C LYS A 3 -24.45 -14.66 7.53
N GLU A 4 -24.08 -14.24 6.31
CA GLU A 4 -22.82 -13.54 6.06
C GLU A 4 -22.76 -12.17 6.74
N SER A 5 -23.84 -11.39 6.68
CA SER A 5 -23.92 -10.09 7.34
C SER A 5 -23.81 -10.23 8.86
N ALA A 6 -24.43 -11.27 9.43
CA ALA A 6 -24.33 -11.55 10.87
C ALA A 6 -22.90 -11.94 11.26
N SER A 7 -22.20 -12.74 10.44
CA SER A 7 -20.81 -13.13 10.68
C SER A 7 -19.86 -11.94 10.64
N ILE A 8 -20.02 -11.07 9.63
CA ILE A 8 -19.22 -9.85 9.48
C ILE A 8 -19.43 -8.90 10.66
N THR A 9 -20.70 -8.72 11.09
CA THR A 9 -21.04 -7.88 12.24
C THR A 9 -20.41 -8.42 13.52
N ASN A 10 -20.45 -9.76 13.70
CA ASN A 10 -19.83 -10.43 14.85
C ASN A 10 -18.33 -10.22 14.86
N LEU A 11 -17.66 -10.39 13.73
CA LEU A 11 -16.22 -10.19 13.61
C LEU A 11 -15.86 -8.74 13.92
N HIS A 12 -16.61 -7.77 13.38
CA HIS A 12 -16.42 -6.34 13.66
C HIS A 12 -16.54 -6.07 15.18
N ASN A 13 -17.56 -6.61 15.83
CA ASN A 13 -17.77 -6.43 17.26
C ASN A 13 -16.65 -7.06 18.08
N GLN A 14 -16.17 -8.24 17.67
CA GLN A 14 -15.08 -8.92 18.34
C GLN A 14 -13.77 -8.12 18.24
N LEU A 15 -13.44 -7.63 17.04
CA LEU A 15 -12.21 -6.85 16.83
C LEU A 15 -12.25 -5.52 17.59
N SER A 16 -13.41 -4.87 17.66
CA SER A 16 -13.58 -3.63 18.40
C SER A 16 -13.42 -3.80 19.91
N ARG A 17 -13.67 -5.02 20.42
CA ARG A 17 -13.57 -5.34 21.87
C ARG A 17 -12.27 -6.02 22.24
N MET A 18 -11.49 -6.44 21.25
CA MET A 18 -10.22 -7.11 21.49
C MET A 18 -9.26 -6.18 22.24
N ASN A 19 -8.51 -6.77 23.17
CA ASN A 19 -7.37 -6.06 23.72
C ASN A 19 -6.26 -5.96 22.67
N TYR A 20 -5.26 -5.16 22.96
CA TYR A 20 -4.16 -4.89 22.04
C TYR A 20 -3.49 -6.17 21.52
N ALA A 21 -3.21 -7.12 22.41
CA ALA A 21 -2.52 -8.37 22.03
C ALA A 21 -3.37 -9.23 21.09
N GLU A 22 -4.68 -9.31 21.34
CA GLU A 22 -5.61 -10.05 20.48
C GLU A 22 -5.74 -9.41 19.11
N ALA A 23 -5.82 -8.07 19.07
CA ALA A 23 -5.88 -7.32 17.81
C ALA A 23 -4.61 -7.53 16.99
N MET A 24 -3.44 -7.48 17.62
CA MET A 24 -2.16 -7.73 16.94
C MET A 24 -2.08 -9.13 16.38
N ALA A 25 -2.52 -10.14 17.16
CA ALA A 25 -2.53 -11.54 16.71
C ALA A 25 -3.47 -11.74 15.50
N ALA A 26 -4.64 -11.09 15.50
CA ALA A 26 -5.58 -11.15 14.39
C ALA A 26 -4.96 -10.53 13.11
N LEU A 27 -4.28 -9.40 13.24
CA LEU A 27 -3.66 -8.71 12.10
C LEU A 27 -2.46 -9.45 11.54
N GLU A 28 -1.75 -10.23 12.37
CA GLU A 28 -0.67 -11.10 11.89
C GLU A 28 -1.21 -12.23 11.01
N GLN A 29 -2.46 -12.63 11.21
CA GLN A 29 -3.14 -13.63 10.39
C GLN A 29 -3.68 -13.01 9.11
N ASP A 30 -4.33 -11.84 9.21
CA ASP A 30 -4.91 -11.12 8.08
C ASP A 30 -4.83 -9.61 8.32
N GLY A 31 -3.90 -8.95 7.63
CA GLY A 31 -3.73 -7.50 7.75
C GLY A 31 -4.96 -6.71 7.33
N LEU A 32 -5.77 -7.26 6.42
CA LEU A 32 -6.99 -6.58 5.97
C LEU A 32 -8.06 -6.47 7.06
N ASP A 33 -7.93 -7.22 8.15
CA ASP A 33 -8.82 -7.08 9.30
C ASP A 33 -8.67 -5.72 9.99
N LEU A 34 -7.68 -4.90 9.59
CA LEU A 34 -7.58 -3.52 10.04
C LEU A 34 -8.87 -2.73 9.78
N ARG A 35 -9.62 -3.08 8.74
CA ARG A 35 -10.92 -2.45 8.42
C ARG A 35 -11.93 -2.52 9.56
N TYR A 36 -11.79 -3.49 10.47
CA TYR A 36 -12.70 -3.67 11.60
C TYR A 36 -12.21 -3.01 12.88
N ILE A 37 -11.00 -2.46 12.89
CA ILE A 37 -10.40 -1.85 14.09
C ILE A 37 -10.66 -0.35 14.07
N GLN A 38 -11.41 0.14 15.06
CA GLN A 38 -11.79 1.55 15.16
C GLN A 38 -10.67 2.40 15.79
N GLU A 39 -10.02 1.89 16.84
CA GLU A 39 -8.93 2.59 17.51
C GLU A 39 -7.60 2.11 16.97
N GLN A 40 -7.13 2.80 15.94
CA GLN A 40 -5.89 2.46 15.25
C GLN A 40 -4.72 3.20 15.89
N THR A 41 -3.78 2.45 16.47
CA THR A 41 -2.48 3.00 16.89
C THR A 41 -1.48 2.82 15.75
N PRO A 42 -0.37 3.59 15.74
CA PRO A 42 0.67 3.38 14.72
C PRO A 42 1.19 1.94 14.67
N GLU A 43 1.34 1.28 15.81
CA GLU A 43 1.82 -0.10 15.88
C GLU A 43 0.84 -1.08 15.25
N VAL A 44 -0.46 -0.91 15.51
CA VAL A 44 -1.53 -1.72 14.94
C VAL A 44 -1.53 -1.59 13.41
N CYS A 45 -1.44 -0.35 12.92
CA CYS A 45 -1.38 -0.08 11.48
C CYS A 45 -0.13 -0.69 10.85
N LEU A 46 1.01 -0.58 11.53
CA LEU A 46 2.28 -1.12 11.02
C LEU A 46 2.23 -2.64 10.88
N VAL A 47 1.68 -3.34 11.86
CA VAL A 47 1.51 -4.80 11.79
C VAL A 47 0.62 -5.16 10.60
N ALA A 48 -0.49 -4.46 10.43
CA ALA A 48 -1.43 -4.72 9.34
C ALA A 48 -0.79 -4.53 7.97
N VAL A 49 -0.12 -3.39 7.73
CA VAL A 49 0.50 -3.11 6.43
C VAL A 49 1.74 -3.96 6.17
N SER A 50 2.44 -4.39 7.21
CA SER A 50 3.58 -5.31 7.08
C SER A 50 3.12 -6.71 6.70
N GLN A 51 1.94 -7.11 7.16
CA GLN A 51 1.33 -8.38 6.78
C GLN A 51 0.76 -8.31 5.36
N ASN A 52 0.08 -7.22 5.04
CA ASN A 52 -0.50 -6.99 3.71
C ASN A 52 -0.49 -5.49 3.39
N GLY A 53 0.33 -5.09 2.41
CA GLY A 53 0.44 -3.67 2.01
C GLY A 53 -0.89 -3.04 1.64
N GLU A 54 -1.85 -3.82 1.15
CA GLU A 54 -3.16 -3.30 0.80
C GLU A 54 -3.99 -2.84 2.01
N ALA A 55 -3.59 -3.24 3.23
CA ALA A 55 -4.22 -2.72 4.45
C ALA A 55 -4.08 -1.21 4.59
N LEU A 56 -3.16 -0.59 3.83
CA LEU A 56 -2.99 0.87 3.83
C LEU A 56 -4.30 1.60 3.51
N GLN A 57 -5.19 1.00 2.71
CA GLN A 57 -6.49 1.60 2.38
C GLN A 57 -7.38 1.83 3.60
N TYR A 58 -7.15 1.07 4.68
CA TYR A 58 -7.94 1.15 5.90
C TYR A 58 -7.25 1.97 7.00
N VAL A 59 -6.04 2.46 6.75
CA VAL A 59 -5.31 3.31 7.70
C VAL A 59 -5.96 4.69 7.73
N GLN A 60 -6.42 5.10 8.90
CA GLN A 60 -7.10 6.39 9.10
C GLN A 60 -6.11 7.54 9.06
N LYS A 61 -4.96 7.39 9.71
CA LYS A 61 -3.90 8.39 9.73
C LYS A 61 -2.65 7.84 9.06
N GLN A 62 -2.48 8.16 7.79
CA GLN A 62 -1.35 7.71 7.00
C GLN A 62 -0.09 8.51 7.36
N THR A 63 1.02 7.80 7.57
CA THR A 63 2.34 8.40 7.81
C THR A 63 3.32 7.89 6.76
N PRO A 64 4.43 8.63 6.50
CA PRO A 64 5.44 8.14 5.57
C PRO A 64 5.99 6.76 5.93
N GLU A 65 6.17 6.46 7.21
CA GLU A 65 6.65 5.15 7.67
C GLU A 65 5.69 4.03 7.30
N LEU A 66 4.39 4.25 7.51
CA LEU A 66 3.36 3.28 7.15
C LEU A 66 3.30 3.06 5.64
N CYS A 67 3.40 4.15 4.87
CA CYS A 67 3.41 4.05 3.42
C CYS A 67 4.63 3.29 2.92
N LEU A 68 5.83 3.59 3.45
CA LEU A 68 7.05 2.87 3.08
C LEU A 68 6.92 1.37 3.39
N ALA A 69 6.42 1.02 4.57
CA ALA A 69 6.19 -0.37 4.93
C ALA A 69 5.23 -1.07 3.97
N ALA A 70 4.15 -0.39 3.60
CA ALA A 70 3.15 -0.92 2.69
C ALA A 70 3.72 -1.14 1.28
N VAL A 71 4.43 -0.15 0.72
CA VAL A 71 4.97 -0.25 -0.65
C VAL A 71 6.15 -1.21 -0.72
N GLN A 72 6.90 -1.40 0.35
CA GLN A 72 7.94 -2.42 0.41
C GLN A 72 7.35 -3.82 0.36
N LYS A 73 6.16 -4.00 0.90
CA LYS A 73 5.44 -5.27 0.84
C LYS A 73 4.75 -5.46 -0.51
N ASN A 74 4.14 -4.38 -1.02
CA ASN A 74 3.44 -4.37 -2.30
C ASN A 74 3.55 -2.97 -2.90
N GLY A 75 4.34 -2.81 -3.98
CA GLY A 75 4.54 -1.51 -4.63
C GLY A 75 3.24 -0.84 -5.05
N CYS A 76 2.26 -1.63 -5.49
CA CYS A 76 0.97 -1.11 -5.93
C CYS A 76 0.10 -0.58 -4.77
N ALA A 77 0.49 -0.81 -3.51
CA ALA A 77 -0.16 -0.17 -2.36
C ALA A 77 -0.04 1.36 -2.43
N LEU A 78 0.86 1.88 -3.25
CA LEU A 78 1.00 3.31 -3.50
C LEU A 78 -0.34 3.97 -3.85
N ARG A 79 -1.25 3.26 -4.53
CA ARG A 79 -2.57 3.78 -4.92
C ARG A 79 -3.43 4.24 -3.74
N TYR A 80 -3.15 3.69 -2.54
CA TYR A 80 -3.91 4.02 -1.34
C TYR A 80 -3.27 5.14 -0.53
N PHE A 81 -2.07 5.60 -0.91
CA PHE A 81 -1.38 6.65 -0.18
C PHE A 81 -1.71 8.02 -0.77
N ARG A 82 -2.12 8.95 0.09
CA ARG A 82 -2.59 10.27 -0.34
C ARG A 82 -1.44 11.21 -0.71
N GLU A 83 -0.36 11.21 0.08
CA GLU A 83 0.80 12.07 -0.12
C GLU A 83 1.97 11.30 -0.72
N ARG A 84 2.05 11.26 -2.03
CA ARG A 84 3.03 10.45 -2.77
C ARG A 84 4.30 11.24 -3.03
N THR A 85 5.24 11.21 -2.07
CA THR A 85 6.54 11.87 -2.22
C THR A 85 7.38 11.13 -3.28
N PRO A 86 8.37 11.80 -3.91
CA PRO A 86 9.26 11.14 -4.87
C PRO A 86 9.97 9.92 -4.30
N ALA A 87 10.42 9.98 -3.05
CA ALA A 87 11.10 8.86 -2.39
C ALA A 87 10.20 7.65 -2.25
N ILE A 88 8.95 7.85 -1.87
CA ILE A 88 7.96 6.78 -1.73
C ILE A 88 7.62 6.19 -3.11
N CYS A 89 7.43 7.05 -4.11
CA CYS A 89 7.18 6.61 -5.48
C CYS A 89 8.33 5.76 -6.02
N LEU A 90 9.57 6.20 -5.77
CA LEU A 90 10.76 5.47 -6.21
C LEU A 90 10.84 4.09 -5.54
N THR A 91 10.59 4.02 -4.24
CA THR A 91 10.54 2.75 -3.51
C THR A 91 9.47 1.83 -4.09
N ALA A 92 8.28 2.36 -4.34
CA ALA A 92 7.17 1.60 -4.88
C ALA A 92 7.48 0.99 -6.25
N VAL A 93 8.03 1.78 -7.18
CA VAL A 93 8.33 1.31 -8.54
C VAL A 93 9.52 0.36 -8.57
N LYS A 94 10.45 0.46 -7.64
CA LYS A 94 11.54 -0.51 -7.49
C LYS A 94 11.04 -1.85 -7.00
N GLN A 95 9.99 -1.85 -6.20
CA GLN A 95 9.33 -3.08 -5.74
C GLN A 95 8.47 -3.68 -6.85
N ASP A 96 7.71 -2.85 -7.56
CA ASP A 96 6.85 -3.28 -8.66
C ASP A 96 6.73 -2.15 -9.68
N GLY A 97 7.29 -2.35 -10.87
CA GLY A 97 7.26 -1.34 -11.93
C GLY A 97 5.85 -0.90 -12.32
N TYR A 98 4.86 -1.78 -12.18
CA TYR A 98 3.46 -1.41 -12.45
C TYR A 98 2.94 -0.32 -11.51
N ALA A 99 3.59 -0.08 -10.37
CA ALA A 99 3.21 1.01 -9.47
C ALA A 99 3.33 2.39 -10.13
N LEU A 100 4.07 2.47 -11.25
CA LEU A 100 4.20 3.73 -12.02
C LEU A 100 2.84 4.31 -12.42
N GLN A 101 1.84 3.46 -12.66
CA GLN A 101 0.49 3.92 -13.01
C GLN A 101 -0.14 4.80 -11.92
N TYR A 102 0.35 4.70 -10.69
CA TYR A 102 -0.15 5.47 -9.54
C TYR A 102 0.73 6.68 -9.21
N VAL A 103 1.82 6.89 -9.94
CA VAL A 103 2.71 8.05 -9.74
C VAL A 103 2.14 9.23 -10.51
N ARG A 104 1.77 10.29 -9.79
CA ARG A 104 1.18 11.49 -10.38
C ARG A 104 2.23 12.40 -10.99
N GLU A 105 3.34 12.62 -10.30
CA GLU A 105 4.43 13.45 -10.73
C GLU A 105 5.62 12.59 -11.16
N GLN A 106 5.61 12.19 -12.42
CA GLN A 106 6.65 11.33 -12.98
C GLN A 106 7.91 12.13 -13.26
N THR A 107 9.05 11.56 -12.85
CA THR A 107 10.38 12.07 -13.20
C THR A 107 11.11 11.01 -14.02
N PRO A 108 12.14 11.38 -14.81
CA PRO A 108 12.93 10.38 -15.53
C PRO A 108 13.50 9.30 -14.63
N GLU A 109 13.97 9.65 -13.43
CA GLU A 109 14.52 8.70 -12.47
C GLU A 109 13.51 7.65 -12.07
N ILE A 110 12.29 8.07 -11.70
CA ILE A 110 11.21 7.16 -11.28
C ILE A 110 10.80 6.27 -12.45
N CYS A 111 10.64 6.85 -13.64
CA CYS A 111 10.25 6.10 -14.83
C CYS A 111 11.32 5.06 -15.21
N LEU A 112 12.61 5.45 -15.16
CA LEU A 112 13.71 4.52 -15.43
C LEU A 112 13.70 3.35 -14.44
N ALA A 113 13.54 3.64 -13.16
CA ALA A 113 13.48 2.61 -12.13
C ALA A 113 12.33 1.63 -12.39
N ALA A 114 11.16 2.15 -12.75
CA ALA A 114 9.98 1.33 -13.05
C ALA A 114 10.22 0.42 -14.25
N VAL A 115 10.74 0.97 -15.35
CA VAL A 115 10.98 0.22 -16.59
C VAL A 115 12.10 -0.80 -16.41
N ARG A 116 13.13 -0.49 -15.63
CA ARG A 116 14.19 -1.45 -15.30
C ARG A 116 13.69 -2.60 -14.45
N GLN A 117 12.75 -2.31 -13.55
CA GLN A 117 12.11 -3.36 -12.74
C GLN A 117 11.20 -4.23 -13.61
N ASN A 118 10.44 -3.61 -14.52
CA ASN A 118 9.53 -4.32 -15.43
C ASN A 118 9.35 -3.50 -16.70
N GLY A 119 9.86 -4.02 -17.84
CA GLY A 119 9.78 -3.34 -19.14
C GLY A 119 8.36 -2.97 -19.56
N CYS A 120 7.36 -3.73 -19.10
CA CYS A 120 5.95 -3.43 -19.40
C CYS A 120 5.47 -2.13 -18.77
N ALA A 121 6.21 -1.58 -17.78
CA ALA A 121 5.87 -0.29 -17.19
C ALA A 121 6.01 0.87 -18.17
N LEU A 122 6.69 0.67 -19.30
CA LEU A 122 6.85 1.71 -20.33
C LEU A 122 5.49 2.29 -20.77
N LYS A 123 4.45 1.49 -20.79
CA LYS A 123 3.09 1.95 -21.15
C LYS A 123 2.51 2.99 -20.20
N TYR A 124 3.06 3.11 -19.00
CA TYR A 124 2.62 4.09 -18.00
C TYR A 124 3.49 5.34 -17.96
N VAL A 125 4.58 5.37 -18.73
CA VAL A 125 5.46 6.54 -18.82
C VAL A 125 4.76 7.64 -19.60
N ARG A 126 4.82 8.87 -19.08
CA ARG A 126 4.29 10.05 -19.79
C ARG A 126 4.97 10.19 -21.14
N ASP A 127 4.21 10.60 -22.16
CA ASP A 127 4.70 10.69 -23.55
C ASP A 127 5.95 11.54 -23.69
N ASP A 128 6.03 12.65 -22.94
CA ASP A 128 7.17 13.57 -22.98
C ASP A 128 8.46 12.99 -22.38
N LEU A 129 8.37 11.89 -21.63
CA LEU A 129 9.50 11.24 -21.00
C LEU A 129 9.94 9.94 -21.68
N ILE A 130 9.15 9.43 -22.64
CA ILE A 130 9.39 8.13 -23.26
C ILE A 130 10.77 8.04 -23.90
N ASP A 131 11.14 9.03 -24.71
CA ASP A 131 12.42 9.01 -25.43
C ASP A 131 13.61 9.01 -24.46
N GLN A 132 13.53 9.81 -23.40
CA GLN A 132 14.56 9.89 -22.39
C GLN A 132 14.69 8.57 -21.62
N VAL A 133 13.57 7.93 -21.30
CA VAL A 133 13.54 6.65 -20.60
C VAL A 133 14.13 5.54 -21.49
N LYS A 134 13.77 5.51 -22.77
CA LYS A 134 14.31 4.52 -23.71
C LYS A 134 15.82 4.63 -23.88
N LYS A 135 16.38 5.83 -23.83
CA LYS A 135 17.83 6.06 -23.92
C LYS A 135 18.56 5.58 -22.68
N GLY A 136 17.92 5.60 -21.51
CA GLY A 136 18.50 5.21 -20.23
C GLY A 136 18.42 3.74 -19.90
N VAL A 137 17.68 2.96 -20.68
CA VAL A 137 17.48 1.52 -20.44
C VAL A 137 18.54 0.67 -21.13
#